data_348e87a5308ae96c7427f5e20c6550e2
#
_entry.id   348e87a5308ae96c7427f5e20c6550e2
#
_cell.length_a   1.000
_cell.length_b   1.000
_cell.length_c   1.000
_cell.angle_alpha   90.00
_cell.angle_beta   90.00
_cell.angle_gamma   90.00
#
_symmetry.space_group_name_H-M   'P 1'
#
loop_
_entity.id
_entity.type
_entity.pdbx_description
1 polymer ?
#
loop_
_entity_poly.entity_id
_entity_poly.type
_entity_poly.pdbx_seq_one_letter_code
_entity_poly.pdbx_strand_id
1 'polypeptide(L)'
;LMVGATSGLSLIWLRARPEAKVWVSTPTWANHIPLIGGAGLQLAEYPYFDAASGGVDFDAMMDALARVGPGDLVLLHGCCHNPTGADLDFDQWRAVTELALKNGFTPYIDVAYQGLADGVDEDVAGVRHMVAAVPEAVVASSCSKNFGLYRERVGAVYFVAATRAQADGHAGLDAGDG
;
A
#
# COMPACT_ATOMS: atom_id res chain seq x y z
N LEU A 1 7.50 -5.75 -21.07
CA LEU A 1 6.29 -5.22 -20.42
C LEU A 1 6.73 -4.53 -19.15
N MET A 2 6.82 -3.20 -19.17
CA MET A 2 7.15 -2.45 -17.95
C MET A 2 5.89 -2.43 -17.08
N VAL A 3 5.84 -3.39 -16.22
CA VAL A 3 4.83 -3.52 -15.19
C VAL A 3 5.22 -2.55 -14.09
N GLY A 4 4.36 -1.65 -13.67
CA GLY A 4 4.68 -0.74 -12.59
C GLY A 4 5.06 -1.50 -11.31
N ALA A 5 5.71 -0.83 -10.36
CA ALA A 5 6.15 -1.43 -9.10
C ALA A 5 5.06 -2.28 -8.41
N THR A 6 3.81 -1.86 -8.52
CA THR A 6 2.61 -2.56 -8.03
C THR A 6 2.47 -4.00 -8.59
N SER A 7 2.76 -4.21 -9.86
CA SER A 7 2.56 -5.54 -10.50
C SER A 7 3.69 -6.51 -10.21
N GLY A 8 4.92 -6.03 -10.07
CA GLY A 8 6.06 -6.86 -9.65
C GLY A 8 5.84 -7.43 -8.25
N LEU A 9 5.34 -6.60 -7.35
CA LEU A 9 4.98 -6.98 -5.98
C LEU A 9 3.89 -8.03 -5.91
N SER A 10 2.84 -7.87 -6.70
CA SER A 10 1.75 -8.82 -6.74
C SER A 10 2.23 -10.21 -7.10
N LEU A 11 3.18 -10.34 -8.02
CA LEU A 11 3.76 -11.64 -8.41
C LEU A 11 4.59 -12.28 -7.30
N ILE A 12 5.31 -11.49 -6.51
CA ILE A 12 6.12 -11.98 -5.39
C ILE A 12 5.21 -12.52 -4.26
N TRP A 13 4.19 -11.78 -3.89
CA TRP A 13 3.22 -12.20 -2.87
C TRP A 13 2.40 -13.42 -3.27
N LEU A 14 1.97 -13.51 -4.54
CA LEU A 14 1.24 -14.66 -5.08
C LEU A 14 1.97 -15.98 -4.87
N ARG A 15 3.27 -15.98 -5.09
CA ARG A 15 4.07 -17.20 -4.93
C ARG A 15 4.20 -17.63 -3.47
N ALA A 16 4.19 -16.68 -2.55
CA ALA A 16 4.37 -16.92 -1.13
C ALA A 16 3.04 -17.20 -0.38
N ARG A 17 1.93 -16.61 -0.84
CA ARG A 17 0.63 -16.61 -0.13
C ARG A 17 -0.55 -16.61 -1.11
N PRO A 18 -0.85 -17.72 -1.79
CA PRO A 18 -1.86 -17.78 -2.85
C PRO A 18 -3.30 -17.48 -2.36
N GLU A 19 -3.56 -17.67 -1.06
CA GLU A 19 -4.88 -17.40 -0.46
C GLU A 19 -5.04 -15.97 0.04
N ALA A 20 -3.99 -15.12 -0.02
CA ALA A 20 -4.03 -13.76 0.46
C ALA A 20 -4.99 -12.88 -0.35
N LYS A 21 -5.71 -12.02 0.35
CA LYS A 21 -6.52 -10.96 -0.26
C LYS A 21 -5.79 -9.64 -0.20
N VAL A 22 -6.00 -8.82 -1.21
CA VAL A 22 -5.59 -7.42 -1.19
C VAL A 22 -6.83 -6.57 -1.01
N TRP A 23 -6.89 -5.90 0.12
CA TRP A 23 -7.96 -4.98 0.47
C TRP A 23 -7.63 -3.60 -0.11
N VAL A 24 -8.53 -3.04 -0.91
CA VAL A 24 -8.37 -1.73 -1.55
C VAL A 24 -9.46 -0.77 -1.10
N SER A 25 -9.13 0.52 -1.07
CA SER A 25 -10.12 1.55 -0.73
C SER A 25 -11.21 1.68 -1.79
N THR A 26 -12.41 2.08 -1.38
CA THR A 26 -13.50 2.42 -2.31
C THR A 26 -13.84 3.90 -2.14
N PRO A 27 -13.53 4.73 -3.19
CA PRO A 27 -12.83 4.39 -4.44
C PRO A 27 -11.32 4.19 -4.25
N THR A 28 -10.65 3.67 -5.27
CA THR A 28 -9.19 3.58 -5.38
C THR A 28 -8.73 3.99 -6.79
N TRP A 29 -7.42 4.12 -7.00
CA TRP A 29 -6.89 4.30 -8.35
C TRP A 29 -7.31 3.15 -9.26
N ALA A 30 -7.97 3.49 -10.38
CA ALA A 30 -8.64 2.51 -11.23
C ALA A 30 -7.74 1.36 -11.70
N ASN A 31 -6.41 1.60 -11.84
CA ASN A 31 -5.49 0.55 -12.26
C ASN A 31 -5.09 -0.43 -11.14
N HIS A 32 -5.39 -0.15 -9.87
CA HIS A 32 -5.14 -1.13 -8.80
C HIS A 32 -5.90 -2.42 -9.05
N ILE A 33 -7.17 -2.32 -9.46
CA ILE A 33 -8.04 -3.48 -9.69
C ILE A 33 -7.49 -4.44 -10.76
N PRO A 34 -7.23 -3.98 -12.01
CA PRO A 34 -6.70 -4.87 -13.04
C PRO A 34 -5.27 -5.31 -12.80
N LEU A 35 -4.44 -4.54 -12.09
CA LEU A 35 -3.08 -4.92 -11.76
C LEU A 35 -3.04 -6.06 -10.72
N ILE A 36 -3.82 -5.94 -9.65
CA ILE A 36 -3.88 -6.94 -8.58
C ILE A 36 -4.60 -8.20 -9.07
N GLY A 37 -5.76 -8.03 -9.74
CA GLY A 37 -6.50 -9.16 -10.30
C GLY A 37 -5.76 -9.88 -11.42
N GLY A 38 -5.05 -9.14 -12.29
CA GLY A 38 -4.21 -9.71 -13.36
C GLY A 38 -3.00 -10.49 -12.82
N ALA A 39 -2.58 -10.23 -11.60
CA ALA A 39 -1.59 -11.01 -10.89
C ALA A 39 -2.18 -12.28 -10.21
N GLY A 40 -3.50 -12.48 -10.28
CA GLY A 40 -4.20 -13.63 -9.71
C GLY A 40 -4.52 -13.51 -8.22
N LEU A 41 -4.29 -12.34 -7.61
CA LEU A 41 -4.66 -12.11 -6.21
C LEU A 41 -6.15 -11.83 -6.07
N GLN A 42 -6.71 -12.27 -4.95
CA GLN A 42 -8.09 -11.96 -4.61
C GLN A 42 -8.20 -10.51 -4.14
N LEU A 43 -9.23 -9.81 -4.62
CA LEU A 43 -9.54 -8.45 -4.20
C LEU A 43 -10.65 -8.45 -3.16
N ALA A 44 -10.50 -7.59 -2.16
CA ALA A 44 -11.55 -7.19 -1.25
C ALA A 44 -11.57 -5.66 -1.16
N GLU A 45 -12.66 -5.07 -0.70
CA GLU A 45 -12.82 -3.63 -0.64
C GLU A 45 -13.12 -3.18 0.79
N TYR A 46 -12.66 -1.96 1.12
CA TYR A 46 -13.05 -1.27 2.33
C TYR A 46 -13.57 0.14 2.02
N PRO A 47 -14.59 0.63 2.72
CA PRO A 47 -15.07 2.01 2.55
C PRO A 47 -13.97 2.99 2.95
N TYR A 48 -13.89 4.11 2.22
CA TYR A 48 -12.84 5.10 2.46
C TYR A 48 -13.34 6.53 2.38
N PHE A 49 -14.19 6.86 1.43
CA PHE A 49 -14.55 8.24 1.13
C PHE A 49 -16.02 8.52 1.46
N ASP A 50 -16.24 9.57 2.23
CA ASP A 50 -17.57 10.13 2.47
C ASP A 50 -17.82 11.32 1.55
N ALA A 51 -18.71 11.14 0.57
CA ALA A 51 -19.05 12.18 -0.38
C ALA A 51 -19.82 13.36 0.25
N ALA A 52 -20.41 13.19 1.43
CA ALA A 52 -21.16 14.26 2.10
C ALA A 52 -20.21 15.24 2.79
N SER A 53 -19.17 14.76 3.44
CA SER A 53 -18.14 15.58 4.10
C SER A 53 -17.00 15.95 3.15
N GLY A 54 -16.80 15.18 2.07
CA GLY A 54 -15.63 15.28 1.19
C GLY A 54 -14.34 14.75 1.82
N GLY A 55 -14.45 14.03 2.92
CA GLY A 55 -13.34 13.50 3.70
C GLY A 55 -13.28 11.98 3.74
N VAL A 56 -12.43 11.45 4.62
CA VAL A 56 -12.34 10.01 4.87
C VAL A 56 -13.47 9.57 5.78
N ASP A 57 -14.22 8.53 5.37
CA ASP A 57 -15.15 7.80 6.25
C ASP A 57 -14.33 6.86 7.16
N PHE A 58 -13.66 7.45 8.14
CA PHE A 58 -12.69 6.74 8.96
C PHE A 58 -13.30 5.65 9.82
N ASP A 59 -14.50 5.88 10.35
CA ASP A 59 -15.19 4.89 11.18
C ASP A 59 -15.56 3.65 10.36
N ALA A 60 -16.16 3.83 9.19
CA ALA A 60 -16.49 2.73 8.30
C ALA A 60 -15.25 2.01 7.76
N MET A 61 -14.17 2.74 7.47
CA MET A 61 -12.87 2.17 7.12
C MET A 61 -12.36 1.24 8.23
N MET A 62 -12.30 1.72 9.47
CA MET A 62 -11.79 0.96 10.61
C MET A 62 -12.64 -0.26 10.92
N ASP A 63 -13.96 -0.15 10.84
CA ASP A 63 -14.90 -1.27 11.00
C ASP A 63 -14.68 -2.37 9.95
N ALA A 64 -14.38 -1.98 8.71
CA ALA A 64 -14.05 -2.93 7.65
C ALA A 64 -12.68 -3.58 7.88
N LEU A 65 -11.65 -2.78 8.19
CA LEU A 65 -10.29 -3.26 8.42
C LEU A 65 -10.15 -4.10 9.69
N ALA A 66 -11.04 -3.94 10.67
CA ALA A 66 -11.08 -4.80 11.85
C ALA A 66 -11.30 -6.29 11.52
N ARG A 67 -11.83 -6.60 10.33
CA ARG A 67 -12.07 -7.97 9.84
C ARG A 67 -10.91 -8.55 9.02
N VAL A 68 -9.91 -7.74 8.70
CA VAL A 68 -8.72 -8.17 7.97
C VAL A 68 -7.80 -8.93 8.91
N GLY A 69 -7.32 -10.08 8.48
CA GLY A 69 -6.51 -10.97 9.31
C GLY A 69 -5.08 -11.16 8.80
N PRO A 70 -4.32 -12.04 9.49
CA PRO A 70 -2.97 -12.38 9.11
C PRO A 70 -2.91 -12.96 7.70
N GLY A 71 -1.93 -12.53 6.92
CA GLY A 71 -1.72 -12.99 5.55
C GLY A 71 -2.36 -12.12 4.47
N ASP A 72 -3.37 -11.33 4.82
CA ASP A 72 -3.96 -10.36 3.91
C ASP A 72 -3.11 -9.08 3.81
N LEU A 73 -3.25 -8.36 2.70
CA LEU A 73 -2.65 -7.05 2.50
C LEU A 73 -3.72 -5.97 2.52
N VAL A 74 -3.39 -4.83 3.10
CA VAL A 74 -4.21 -3.62 3.03
C VAL A 74 -3.46 -2.58 2.21
N LEU A 75 -4.01 -2.25 1.02
CA LEU A 75 -3.46 -1.21 0.17
C LEU A 75 -3.92 0.15 0.69
N LEU A 76 -2.94 0.98 1.06
CA LEU A 76 -3.12 2.34 1.54
C LEU A 76 -2.45 3.31 0.57
N HIS A 77 -3.08 4.46 0.32
CA HIS A 77 -2.41 5.56 -0.37
C HIS A 77 -1.60 6.36 0.66
N GLY A 78 -0.31 6.55 0.43
CA GLY A 78 0.58 7.22 1.37
C GLY A 78 0.29 8.71 1.54
N CYS A 79 -0.12 9.36 0.45
CA CYS A 79 -0.57 10.75 0.41
C CYS A 79 -1.29 11.03 -0.90
N CYS A 80 -2.05 12.13 -0.98
CA CYS A 80 -2.79 12.59 -2.16
C CYS A 80 -3.63 11.46 -2.76
N HIS A 81 -4.54 10.92 -1.95
CA HIS A 81 -5.35 9.76 -2.32
C HIS A 81 -6.03 9.93 -3.69
N ASN A 82 -5.76 9.01 -4.59
CA ASN A 82 -6.33 9.01 -5.93
C ASN A 82 -7.54 8.05 -6.01
N PRO A 83 -8.78 8.53 -6.28
CA PRO A 83 -9.09 9.82 -6.92
C PRO A 83 -9.62 10.92 -5.98
N THR A 84 -9.71 10.69 -4.67
CA THR A 84 -10.51 11.55 -3.80
C THR A 84 -9.80 12.81 -3.31
N GLY A 85 -8.47 12.77 -3.18
CA GLY A 85 -7.68 13.81 -2.52
C GLY A 85 -7.89 13.87 -1.00
N ALA A 86 -8.68 12.95 -0.42
CA ALA A 86 -8.89 12.86 1.03
C ALA A 86 -7.82 11.95 1.64
N ASP A 87 -6.98 12.49 2.48
CA ASP A 87 -5.88 11.77 3.11
C ASP A 87 -6.15 11.47 4.58
N LEU A 88 -5.53 10.42 5.09
CA LEU A 88 -5.51 10.12 6.52
C LEU A 88 -4.65 11.14 7.24
N ASP A 89 -5.15 11.70 8.34
CA ASP A 89 -4.33 12.47 9.27
C ASP A 89 -3.39 11.57 10.07
N PHE A 90 -2.49 12.20 10.84
CA PHE A 90 -1.46 11.44 11.58
C PHE A 90 -2.04 10.54 12.68
N ASP A 91 -3.13 10.96 13.35
CA ASP A 91 -3.77 10.14 14.38
C ASP A 91 -4.52 8.96 13.76
N GLN A 92 -5.11 9.15 12.58
CA GLN A 92 -5.72 8.07 11.79
C GLN A 92 -4.65 7.06 11.32
N TRP A 93 -3.48 7.52 10.86
CA TRP A 93 -2.35 6.64 10.55
C TRP A 93 -1.91 5.81 11.76
N ARG A 94 -1.86 6.42 12.95
CA ARG A 94 -1.55 5.70 14.19
C ARG A 94 -2.57 4.61 14.49
N ALA A 95 -3.86 4.93 14.39
CA ALA A 95 -4.93 3.97 14.64
C ALA A 95 -4.90 2.80 13.65
N VAL A 96 -4.67 3.06 12.35
CA VAL A 96 -4.51 1.98 11.35
C VAL A 96 -3.26 1.15 11.63
N THR A 97 -2.18 1.77 12.09
CA THR A 97 -0.95 1.06 12.49
C THR A 97 -1.19 0.13 13.67
N GLU A 98 -1.87 0.60 14.70
CA GLU A 98 -2.26 -0.22 15.86
C GLU A 98 -3.15 -1.40 15.45
N LEU A 99 -4.07 -1.17 14.53
CA LEU A 99 -4.92 -2.22 14.00
C LEU A 99 -4.13 -3.26 13.19
N ALA A 100 -3.16 -2.83 12.39
CA ALA A 100 -2.28 -3.72 11.64
C ALA A 100 -1.46 -4.62 12.59
N LEU A 101 -0.90 -4.05 13.65
CA LEU A 101 -0.19 -4.80 14.69
C LEU A 101 -1.09 -5.81 15.40
N LYS A 102 -2.32 -5.42 15.73
CA LYS A 102 -3.29 -6.27 16.42
C LYS A 102 -3.78 -7.42 15.56
N ASN A 103 -4.10 -7.16 14.30
CA ASN A 103 -4.73 -8.12 13.41
C ASN A 103 -3.73 -8.91 12.55
N GLY A 104 -2.48 -8.42 12.42
CA GLY A 104 -1.42 -9.09 11.69
C GLY A 104 -1.52 -9.01 10.16
N PHE A 105 -2.31 -8.09 9.62
CA PHE A 105 -2.27 -7.84 8.18
C PHE A 105 -1.03 -7.05 7.77
N THR A 106 -0.60 -7.20 6.53
CA THR A 106 0.57 -6.51 6.00
C THR A 106 0.15 -5.23 5.27
N PRO A 107 0.60 -4.03 5.71
CA PRO A 107 0.40 -2.80 4.96
C PRO A 107 1.11 -2.85 3.60
N TYR A 108 0.37 -2.47 2.54
CA TYR A 108 0.88 -2.24 1.20
C TYR A 108 0.63 -0.78 0.83
N ILE A 109 1.67 0.05 0.82
CA ILE A 109 1.54 1.50 0.73
C ILE A 109 1.98 1.99 -0.64
N ASP A 110 1.06 2.63 -1.38
CA ASP A 110 1.35 3.28 -2.66
C ASP A 110 1.66 4.77 -2.44
N VAL A 111 2.90 5.16 -2.80
CA VAL A 111 3.41 6.53 -2.64
C VAL A 111 3.74 7.09 -4.02
N ALA A 112 2.72 7.64 -4.69
CA ALA A 112 2.87 8.18 -6.04
C ALA A 112 3.09 9.70 -6.06
N TYR A 113 2.74 10.42 -4.99
CA TYR A 113 2.61 11.87 -4.99
C TYR A 113 3.39 12.58 -3.89
N GLN A 114 4.36 11.94 -3.26
CA GLN A 114 5.17 12.52 -2.19
C GLN A 114 5.75 13.88 -2.57
N GLY A 115 5.53 14.87 -1.73
CA GLY A 115 5.97 16.25 -1.92
C GLY A 115 4.99 17.14 -2.69
N LEU A 116 3.77 16.63 -2.98
CA LEU A 116 2.77 17.39 -3.75
C LEU A 116 1.55 17.81 -2.92
N ALA A 117 1.51 17.52 -1.61
CA ALA A 117 0.52 18.00 -0.66
C ALA A 117 1.14 19.08 0.25
N ASP A 118 1.57 18.68 1.45
CA ASP A 118 2.11 19.58 2.48
C ASP A 118 3.64 19.72 2.42
N GLY A 119 4.32 18.71 1.91
CA GLY A 119 5.79 18.67 1.78
C GLY A 119 6.37 17.28 1.67
N VAL A 120 7.65 17.21 1.33
CA VAL A 120 8.35 15.92 1.08
C VAL A 120 8.38 15.04 2.33
N ASP A 121 8.54 15.64 3.50
CA ASP A 121 8.62 14.91 4.76
C ASP A 121 7.25 14.75 5.41
N GLU A 122 6.42 15.75 5.32
CA GLU A 122 5.07 15.81 5.88
C GLU A 122 4.17 14.76 5.24
N ASP A 123 4.18 14.65 3.94
CA ASP A 123 3.34 13.73 3.16
C ASP A 123 3.56 12.25 3.51
N VAL A 124 4.72 11.91 4.05
CA VAL A 124 5.06 10.53 4.40
C VAL A 124 5.26 10.31 5.90
N ALA A 125 4.88 11.25 6.73
CA ALA A 125 5.00 11.13 8.19
C ALA A 125 4.23 9.90 8.72
N GLY A 126 3.00 9.69 8.27
CA GLY A 126 2.19 8.53 8.61
C GLY A 126 2.79 7.21 8.08
N VAL A 127 3.28 7.22 6.85
CA VAL A 127 3.97 6.06 6.24
C VAL A 127 5.19 5.68 7.07
N ARG A 128 6.04 6.66 7.42
CA ARG A 128 7.24 6.43 8.25
C ARG A 128 6.89 5.87 9.62
N HIS A 129 5.83 6.40 10.24
CA HIS A 129 5.34 5.89 11.52
C HIS A 129 4.94 4.42 11.41
N MET A 130 4.15 4.07 10.41
CA MET A 130 3.67 2.72 10.20
C MET A 130 4.82 1.74 9.93
N VAL A 131 5.71 2.04 8.98
CA VAL A 131 6.81 1.12 8.63
C VAL A 131 7.85 0.95 9.74
N ALA A 132 7.94 1.91 10.66
CA ALA A 132 8.79 1.78 11.84
C ALA A 132 8.19 0.87 12.94
N ALA A 133 6.88 0.68 12.93
CA ALA A 133 6.15 -0.04 13.96
C ALA A 133 5.81 -1.48 13.57
N VAL A 134 5.41 -1.72 12.31
CA VAL A 134 4.94 -3.04 11.87
C VAL A 134 6.11 -3.97 11.53
N PRO A 135 5.97 -5.30 11.75
CA PRO A 135 7.02 -6.26 11.43
C PRO A 135 7.24 -6.46 9.94
N GLU A 136 6.20 -6.26 9.14
CA GLU A 136 6.25 -6.41 7.68
C GLU A 136 5.43 -5.30 7.01
N ALA A 137 5.97 -4.70 5.97
CA ALA A 137 5.27 -3.77 5.11
C ALA A 137 5.88 -3.77 3.71
N VAL A 138 5.09 -3.33 2.74
CA VAL A 138 5.56 -3.09 1.38
C VAL A 138 5.24 -1.64 1.03
N VAL A 139 6.24 -0.91 0.53
CA VAL A 139 6.06 0.47 0.07
C VAL A 139 6.47 0.57 -1.39
N ALA A 140 5.53 0.93 -2.25
CA ALA A 140 5.75 1.22 -3.66
C ALA A 140 5.84 2.74 -3.85
N SER A 141 7.02 3.23 -4.21
CA SER A 141 7.26 4.66 -4.46
C SER A 141 7.49 4.92 -5.94
N SER A 142 6.82 5.92 -6.49
CA SER A 142 6.91 6.30 -7.91
C SER A 142 7.58 7.65 -8.07
N CYS A 143 8.49 7.75 -9.06
CA CYS A 143 9.08 9.03 -9.47
C CYS A 143 8.30 9.70 -10.62
N SER A 144 7.17 9.15 -11.02
CA SER A 144 6.43 9.64 -12.20
C SER A 144 5.88 11.05 -12.00
N LYS A 145 5.38 11.39 -10.79
CA LYS A 145 4.73 12.68 -10.54
C LYS A 145 5.67 13.66 -9.85
N ASN A 146 6.25 13.30 -8.72
CA ASN A 146 7.10 14.19 -7.93
C ASN A 146 8.39 14.61 -8.65
N PHE A 147 8.95 13.77 -9.53
CA PHE A 147 10.11 14.10 -10.37
C PHE A 147 9.73 14.39 -11.84
N GLY A 148 8.45 14.30 -12.21
CA GLY A 148 8.02 14.47 -13.59
C GLY A 148 8.50 13.40 -14.58
N LEU A 149 8.95 12.25 -14.10
CA LEU A 149 9.53 11.17 -14.89
C LEU A 149 8.47 10.16 -15.37
N TYR A 150 7.43 10.65 -16.05
CA TYR A 150 6.28 9.83 -16.45
C TYR A 150 6.60 8.71 -17.42
N ARG A 151 7.52 8.95 -18.35
CA ARG A 151 7.84 8.03 -19.45
C ARG A 151 8.93 7.04 -19.07
N GLU A 152 9.81 7.42 -18.19
CA GLU A 152 10.99 6.66 -17.77
C GLU A 152 10.62 5.44 -16.93
N ARG A 153 9.41 5.42 -16.37
CA ARG A 153 8.87 4.32 -15.56
C ARG A 153 9.77 3.97 -14.38
N VAL A 154 10.25 5.00 -13.68
CA VAL A 154 11.15 4.88 -12.53
C VAL A 154 10.37 4.93 -11.22
N GLY A 155 10.77 4.08 -10.30
CA GLY A 155 10.24 4.00 -8.94
C GLY A 155 11.06 3.01 -8.12
N ALA A 156 10.69 2.84 -6.88
CA ALA A 156 11.32 1.90 -5.97
C ALA A 156 10.26 1.11 -5.19
N VAL A 157 10.62 -0.10 -4.81
CA VAL A 157 9.85 -0.90 -3.89
C VAL A 157 10.70 -1.19 -2.67
N TYR A 158 10.12 -0.96 -1.50
CA TYR A 158 10.77 -1.23 -0.23
C TYR A 158 10.00 -2.36 0.48
N PHE A 159 10.74 -3.39 0.86
CA PHE A 159 10.22 -4.44 1.72
C PHE A 159 10.74 -4.21 3.13
N VAL A 160 9.81 -4.03 4.06
CA VAL A 160 10.10 -4.02 5.49
C VAL A 160 9.87 -5.42 6.01
N ALA A 161 10.84 -5.97 6.71
CA ALA A 161 10.78 -7.31 7.28
C ALA A 161 11.35 -7.31 8.71
N ALA A 162 10.81 -8.16 9.57
CA ALA A 162 11.23 -8.25 10.98
C ALA A 162 12.64 -8.81 11.13
N THR A 163 13.13 -9.59 10.16
CA THR A 163 14.46 -10.19 10.17
C THR A 163 15.15 -10.07 8.83
N ARG A 164 16.50 -10.05 8.85
CA ARG A 164 17.31 -10.04 7.63
C ARG A 164 17.03 -11.26 6.74
N ALA A 165 16.82 -12.42 7.32
CA ALA A 165 16.52 -13.63 6.57
C ALA A 165 15.19 -13.53 5.79
N GLN A 166 14.18 -12.88 6.35
CA GLN A 166 12.93 -12.59 5.64
C GLN A 166 13.16 -11.56 4.51
N ALA A 167 13.95 -10.50 4.77
CA ALA A 167 14.30 -9.51 3.75
C ALA A 167 15.06 -10.15 2.58
N ASP A 168 16.06 -11.00 2.86
CA ASP A 168 16.84 -11.71 1.84
C ASP A 168 15.97 -12.73 1.07
N GLY A 169 14.98 -13.35 1.73
CA GLY A 169 13.99 -14.22 1.08
C GLY A 169 13.10 -13.44 0.09
N HIS A 170 12.74 -12.22 0.39
CA HIS A 170 11.99 -11.35 -0.54
C HIS A 170 12.87 -10.88 -1.71
N ALA A 171 14.15 -10.58 -1.46
CA ALA A 171 15.10 -10.19 -2.50
C ALA A 171 15.51 -11.36 -3.42
N GLY A 172 15.55 -12.57 -2.89
CA GLY A 172 15.91 -13.77 -3.64
C GLY A 172 14.86 -14.25 -4.65
N LEU A 173 13.64 -13.72 -4.57
CA LEU A 173 12.58 -14.02 -5.55
C LEU A 173 12.78 -13.30 -6.89
N ASP A 174 13.67 -12.29 -6.94
CA ASP A 174 14.03 -11.58 -8.17
C ASP A 174 15.19 -12.24 -8.95
N ALA A 175 15.89 -13.20 -8.34
CA ALA A 175 17.03 -13.90 -8.92
C ALA A 175 16.64 -15.25 -9.57
N GLY A 176 15.44 -15.36 -10.07
CA GLY A 176 14.96 -16.54 -10.83
C GLY A 176 15.47 -16.48 -12.26
N ASP A 177 16.43 -17.32 -12.50
CA ASP A 177 17.03 -17.81 -13.75
C ASP A 177 16.45 -17.24 -15.05
N GLY A 178 17.33 -16.47 -15.76
CA GLY A 178 17.16 -16.05 -17.14
C GLY A 178 17.37 -17.20 -18.12
#